data_1a3d8e0c3845ac4706d4d81906705214
#
_entry.id   1a3d8e0c3845ac4706d4d81906705214
#
_cell.length_a   1.000
_cell.length_b   1.000
_cell.length_c   1.000
_cell.angle_alpha   90.00
_cell.angle_beta   90.00
_cell.angle_gamma   90.00
#
_symmetry.space_group_name_H-M   'P 1'
#
loop_
_entity.id
_entity.type
_entity.pdbx_description
1 polymer ?
#
loop_
_entity_poly.entity_id
_entity_poly.type
_entity_poly.pdbx_seq_one_letter_code
_entity_poly.pdbx_strand_id
1 'polypeptide(L)'
;PRDKLLSVLGYLKRDCAFEMLFDLCGVDERTRVHTENLPESDFSVVYHLVSFSQYRDIRIKVALKEADCKLPTAIPVWPNANWYEREAWDMFGIVFTGHPNLSRILLPPTWEGHPLRKDHPARATELEPFRMTKERQDEEQEAMRFVPEEWGMARKNDHTEFMFLNLGPNHPSVHGAFRIVLQLDGEVIVDAVPEIGFHHRGAEKMAERQTWHSYIPYTDRIDYLGGVMNNLPYVMTVEQMAGIQVPDRAKVIRIMLAEMFRIISHLVFYGTFVQDVGQMSPVFFTFSDREKLFRIIEAITGGRMHPAWFRIGGVAHDLPEGWEKMVQDFVDFMPKRLDHYDKMCMQNSIVKNRCVDIGIFTKEEAFDWGVTGPGLRATGVDFDWRK
;
A
#
# COMPACT_ATOMS: atom_id res chain seq x y z
N PRO A 1 4.15 -29.29 -3.64
CA PRO A 1 4.05 -29.86 -2.29
C PRO A 1 4.53 -28.83 -1.27
N ARG A 2 3.81 -28.68 -0.18
CA ARG A 2 4.02 -27.68 0.88
C ARG A 2 5.41 -27.80 1.55
N ASP A 3 5.87 -28.98 1.71
CA ASP A 3 7.19 -29.33 2.27
C ASP A 3 8.38 -28.85 1.41
N LYS A 4 8.16 -28.61 0.12
CA LYS A 4 9.16 -28.10 -0.83
C LYS A 4 9.08 -26.59 -1.08
N LEU A 5 8.18 -25.89 -0.41
CA LEU A 5 7.90 -24.46 -0.69
C LEU A 5 9.18 -23.63 -0.63
N LEU A 6 9.90 -23.66 0.49
CA LEU A 6 11.13 -22.86 0.65
C LEU A 6 12.21 -23.20 -0.38
N SER A 7 12.34 -24.49 -0.71
CA SER A 7 13.30 -24.93 -1.74
C SER A 7 12.93 -24.38 -3.11
N VAL A 8 11.63 -24.37 -3.44
CA VAL A 8 11.13 -23.81 -4.71
C VAL A 8 11.31 -22.28 -4.74
N LEU A 9 10.91 -21.58 -3.68
CA LEU A 9 11.07 -20.13 -3.59
C LEU A 9 12.56 -19.72 -3.68
N GLY A 10 13.43 -20.43 -2.95
CA GLY A 10 14.87 -20.20 -3.01
C GLY A 10 15.47 -20.47 -4.38
N TYR A 11 15.03 -21.52 -5.09
CA TYR A 11 15.43 -21.80 -6.46
C TYR A 11 14.98 -20.69 -7.43
N LEU A 12 13.74 -20.25 -7.31
CA LEU A 12 13.21 -19.17 -8.15
C LEU A 12 13.97 -17.86 -7.96
N LYS A 13 14.34 -17.52 -6.72
CA LYS A 13 15.15 -16.34 -6.44
C LYS A 13 16.56 -16.45 -7.03
N ARG A 14 17.28 -17.53 -6.70
CA ARG A 14 18.71 -17.67 -7.03
C ARG A 14 18.98 -18.08 -8.47
N ASP A 15 18.20 -19.04 -8.98
CA ASP A 15 18.51 -19.71 -10.24
C ASP A 15 17.63 -19.22 -11.40
N CYS A 16 16.43 -18.71 -11.10
CA CYS A 16 15.47 -18.22 -12.10
C CYS A 16 15.34 -16.69 -12.12
N ALA A 17 16.13 -15.97 -11.32
CA ALA A 17 16.16 -14.52 -11.25
C ALA A 17 14.78 -13.87 -11.00
N PHE A 18 13.98 -14.44 -10.11
CA PHE A 18 12.81 -13.74 -9.55
C PHE A 18 13.28 -12.98 -8.32
N GLU A 19 13.72 -11.73 -8.53
CA GLU A 19 14.45 -10.97 -7.53
C GLU A 19 13.57 -10.55 -6.34
N MET A 20 12.29 -10.28 -6.59
CA MET A 20 11.38 -9.67 -5.60
C MET A 20 10.15 -10.53 -5.31
N LEU A 21 9.82 -10.69 -4.03
CA LEU A 21 8.47 -11.02 -3.59
C LEU A 21 7.62 -9.74 -3.66
N PHE A 22 6.79 -9.65 -4.71
CA PHE A 22 5.96 -8.47 -4.95
C PHE A 22 4.73 -8.43 -4.07
N ASP A 23 4.11 -9.59 -3.84
CA ASP A 23 2.92 -9.73 -3.01
C ASP A 23 2.80 -11.15 -2.44
N LEU A 24 2.19 -11.28 -1.26
CA LEU A 24 1.77 -12.53 -0.66
C LEU A 24 0.39 -12.31 -0.02
N CYS A 25 -0.60 -13.05 -0.46
CA CYS A 25 -1.94 -12.95 0.11
C CYS A 25 -2.57 -14.33 0.37
N GLY A 26 -3.44 -14.37 1.38
CA GLY A 26 -4.33 -15.49 1.64
C GLY A 26 -5.60 -15.41 0.80
N VAL A 27 -6.20 -16.54 0.49
CA VAL A 27 -7.51 -16.64 -0.16
C VAL A 27 -8.32 -17.73 0.53
N ASP A 28 -9.56 -17.43 0.89
CA ASP A 28 -10.54 -18.43 1.32
C ASP A 28 -11.24 -19.00 0.09
N GLU A 29 -10.98 -20.27 -0.21
CA GLU A 29 -11.47 -20.97 -1.40
C GLU A 29 -12.76 -21.77 -1.12
N ARG A 30 -13.27 -21.82 0.12
CA ARG A 30 -14.36 -22.67 0.54
C ARG A 30 -15.68 -22.42 -0.18
N THR A 31 -15.90 -21.22 -0.70
CA THR A 31 -17.10 -20.86 -1.48
C THR A 31 -16.86 -20.85 -2.99
N ARG A 32 -15.65 -21.15 -3.44
CA ARG A 32 -15.28 -21.12 -4.85
C ARG A 32 -15.61 -22.43 -5.52
N VAL A 33 -16.16 -22.37 -6.74
CA VAL A 33 -16.27 -23.55 -7.60
C VAL A 33 -14.87 -23.87 -8.12
N HIS A 34 -14.31 -25.00 -7.69
CA HIS A 34 -13.02 -25.48 -8.16
C HIS A 34 -13.13 -25.99 -9.60
N THR A 35 -12.27 -25.53 -10.47
CA THR A 35 -12.14 -26.07 -11.83
C THR A 35 -11.40 -27.39 -11.77
N GLU A 36 -11.75 -28.31 -12.64
CA GLU A 36 -11.03 -29.56 -12.85
C GLU A 36 -9.52 -29.29 -13.04
N ASN A 37 -8.65 -30.02 -12.39
CA ASN A 37 -7.20 -29.90 -12.37
C ASN A 37 -6.54 -28.98 -11.33
N LEU A 38 -7.28 -28.29 -10.46
CA LEU A 38 -6.68 -27.63 -9.31
C LEU A 38 -6.83 -28.51 -8.06
N PRO A 39 -5.84 -28.53 -7.16
CA PRO A 39 -5.97 -29.25 -5.90
C PRO A 39 -7.13 -28.67 -5.09
N GLU A 40 -7.94 -29.55 -4.54
CA GLU A 40 -8.99 -29.16 -3.61
C GLU A 40 -8.39 -28.51 -2.38
N SER A 41 -8.80 -27.27 -2.08
CA SER A 41 -8.27 -26.47 -0.98
C SER A 41 -9.38 -25.71 -0.29
N ASP A 42 -9.25 -25.57 1.03
CA ASP A 42 -10.12 -24.67 1.81
C ASP A 42 -9.55 -23.26 1.82
N PHE A 43 -8.22 -23.15 1.90
CA PHE A 43 -7.47 -21.92 1.78
C PHE A 43 -6.33 -22.06 0.78
N SER A 44 -5.87 -20.96 0.23
CA SER A 44 -4.64 -20.91 -0.54
C SER A 44 -3.81 -19.70 -0.15
N VAL A 45 -2.48 -19.84 -0.22
CA VAL A 45 -1.55 -18.72 -0.14
C VAL A 45 -0.96 -18.50 -1.53
N VAL A 46 -1.01 -17.26 -1.98
CA VAL A 46 -0.53 -16.85 -3.29
C VAL A 46 0.73 -16.01 -3.10
N TYR A 47 1.83 -16.46 -3.68
CA TYR A 47 3.08 -15.74 -3.78
C TYR A 47 3.20 -15.15 -5.18
N HIS A 48 3.34 -13.86 -5.30
CA HIS A 48 3.55 -13.18 -6.57
C HIS A 48 5.01 -12.71 -6.63
N LEU A 49 5.78 -13.29 -7.53
CA LEU A 49 7.19 -13.00 -7.69
C LEU A 49 7.42 -12.25 -8.99
N VAL A 50 8.32 -11.28 -8.97
CA VAL A 50 8.67 -10.47 -10.14
C VAL A 50 10.15 -10.59 -10.43
N SER A 51 10.45 -10.71 -11.74
CA SER A 51 11.79 -10.59 -12.28
C SER A 51 11.89 -9.29 -13.07
N PHE A 52 12.66 -8.35 -12.55
CA PHE A 52 12.94 -7.08 -13.22
C PHE A 52 13.97 -7.26 -14.34
N SER A 53 14.91 -8.18 -14.17
CA SER A 53 15.94 -8.47 -15.17
C SER A 53 15.41 -9.19 -16.41
N GLN A 54 14.31 -9.95 -16.27
CA GLN A 54 13.71 -10.74 -17.36
C GLN A 54 12.32 -10.23 -17.78
N TYR A 55 11.83 -9.16 -17.20
CA TYR A 55 10.51 -8.54 -17.47
C TYR A 55 9.35 -9.56 -17.43
N ARG A 56 9.31 -10.37 -16.38
CA ARG A 56 8.27 -11.39 -16.18
C ARG A 56 7.88 -11.54 -14.72
N ASP A 57 6.70 -12.08 -14.50
CA ASP A 57 6.19 -12.45 -13.19
C ASP A 57 5.77 -13.90 -13.14
N ILE A 58 5.68 -14.46 -11.94
CA ILE A 58 5.13 -15.78 -11.70
C ILE A 58 4.27 -15.75 -10.44
N ARG A 59 3.16 -16.47 -10.49
CA ARG A 59 2.27 -16.67 -9.36
C ARG A 59 2.33 -18.12 -8.90
N ILE A 60 2.67 -18.32 -7.62
CA ILE A 60 2.72 -19.63 -6.97
C ILE A 60 1.56 -19.70 -6.01
N LYS A 61 0.68 -20.69 -6.18
CA LYS A 61 -0.41 -20.99 -5.26
C LYS A 61 -0.08 -22.22 -4.43
N VAL A 62 -0.27 -22.13 -3.14
CA VAL A 62 -0.11 -23.25 -2.19
C VAL A 62 -1.47 -23.55 -1.57
N ALA A 63 -2.00 -24.72 -1.88
CA ALA A 63 -3.28 -25.20 -1.37
C ALA A 63 -3.16 -25.67 0.08
N LEU A 64 -4.12 -25.30 0.93
CA LEU A 64 -4.19 -25.65 2.34
C LEU A 64 -5.57 -26.22 2.68
N LYS A 65 -5.60 -27.17 3.62
CA LYS A 65 -6.84 -27.62 4.26
C LYS A 65 -7.01 -26.89 5.59
N GLU A 66 -8.25 -26.62 5.98
CA GLU A 66 -8.55 -25.90 7.22
C GLU A 66 -7.99 -26.61 8.46
N ALA A 67 -8.06 -27.95 8.47
CA ALA A 67 -7.53 -28.78 9.58
C ALA A 67 -6.00 -28.65 9.75
N ASP A 68 -5.27 -28.22 8.72
CA ASP A 68 -3.80 -28.05 8.74
C ASP A 68 -3.40 -26.81 7.93
N CYS A 69 -3.86 -25.64 8.42
CA CYS A 69 -3.68 -24.36 7.78
C CYS A 69 -2.32 -23.73 8.18
N LYS A 70 -1.21 -24.40 7.81
CA LYS A 70 0.15 -24.01 8.20
C LYS A 70 1.11 -24.06 7.01
N LEU A 71 2.05 -23.11 6.97
CA LEU A 71 3.14 -23.02 6.00
C LEU A 71 4.45 -22.65 6.70
N PRO A 72 5.63 -23.02 6.16
CA PRO A 72 6.88 -22.44 6.61
C PRO A 72 6.97 -20.97 6.19
N THR A 73 7.56 -20.13 7.04
CA THR A 73 7.80 -18.69 6.71
C THR A 73 8.75 -18.54 5.53
N ALA A 74 8.47 -17.59 4.64
CA ALA A 74 9.33 -17.23 3.53
C ALA A 74 10.35 -16.12 3.87
N ILE A 75 10.36 -15.60 5.10
CA ILE A 75 11.30 -14.57 5.57
C ILE A 75 12.76 -14.89 5.26
N PRO A 76 13.27 -16.16 5.40
CA PRO A 76 14.63 -16.48 5.04
C PRO A 76 14.97 -16.28 3.55
N VAL A 77 13.96 -16.18 2.69
CA VAL A 77 14.13 -15.93 1.26
C VAL A 77 13.95 -14.45 0.95
N TRP A 78 12.90 -13.82 1.46
CA TRP A 78 12.60 -12.39 1.33
C TRP A 78 12.15 -11.82 2.67
N PRO A 79 12.89 -10.88 3.26
CA PRO A 79 12.53 -10.25 4.54
C PRO A 79 11.15 -9.58 4.55
N ASN A 80 10.70 -9.01 3.44
CA ASN A 80 9.39 -8.37 3.33
C ASN A 80 8.20 -9.35 3.47
N ALA A 81 8.43 -10.65 3.37
CA ALA A 81 7.42 -11.68 3.66
C ALA A 81 6.86 -11.54 5.09
N ASN A 82 7.66 -11.01 6.04
CA ASN A 82 7.26 -10.80 7.42
C ASN A 82 5.88 -10.13 7.54
N TRP A 83 5.69 -9.02 6.86
CA TRP A 83 4.46 -8.24 6.99
C TRP A 83 3.29 -8.87 6.25
N TYR A 84 3.52 -9.41 5.09
CA TYR A 84 2.50 -10.12 4.32
C TYR A 84 2.01 -11.40 5.02
N GLU A 85 2.91 -12.14 5.67
CA GLU A 85 2.57 -13.33 6.44
C GLU A 85 1.74 -12.98 7.68
N ARG A 86 2.08 -11.89 8.38
CA ARG A 86 1.27 -11.36 9.47
C ARG A 86 -0.12 -10.97 8.99
N GLU A 87 -0.24 -10.30 7.84
CA GLU A 87 -1.52 -9.93 7.25
C GLU A 87 -2.34 -11.18 6.88
N ALA A 88 -1.74 -12.17 6.23
CA ALA A 88 -2.42 -13.41 5.87
C ALA A 88 -2.87 -14.19 7.12
N TRP A 89 -2.10 -14.16 8.20
CA TRP A 89 -2.54 -14.71 9.49
C TRP A 89 -3.66 -13.88 10.12
N ASP A 90 -3.52 -12.57 10.15
CA ASP A 90 -4.49 -11.66 10.74
C ASP A 90 -5.88 -11.78 10.06
N MET A 91 -5.89 -11.83 8.73
CA MET A 91 -7.11 -11.86 7.92
C MET A 91 -7.74 -13.25 7.76
N PHE A 92 -6.94 -14.32 7.75
CA PHE A 92 -7.41 -15.68 7.44
C PHE A 92 -7.08 -16.73 8.49
N GLY A 93 -6.16 -16.47 9.43
CA GLY A 93 -5.70 -17.41 10.41
C GLY A 93 -4.71 -18.45 9.87
N ILE A 94 -4.02 -18.17 8.76
CA ILE A 94 -2.99 -19.02 8.18
C ILE A 94 -1.72 -18.88 8.99
N VAL A 95 -1.25 -19.98 9.60
CA VAL A 95 -0.08 -19.96 10.49
C VAL A 95 1.21 -20.16 9.70
N PHE A 96 2.17 -19.26 9.88
CA PHE A 96 3.50 -19.35 9.29
C PHE A 96 4.52 -19.85 10.32
N THR A 97 4.91 -21.12 10.20
CA THR A 97 5.84 -21.76 11.13
C THR A 97 7.26 -21.19 10.97
N GLY A 98 7.87 -20.83 12.10
CA GLY A 98 9.20 -20.19 12.11
C GLY A 98 9.17 -18.67 11.89
N HIS A 99 7.99 -18.07 11.81
CA HIS A 99 7.87 -16.60 11.79
C HIS A 99 8.32 -16.01 13.14
N PRO A 100 9.18 -14.97 13.16
CA PRO A 100 9.74 -14.46 14.41
C PRO A 100 8.72 -13.78 15.31
N ASN A 101 7.70 -13.15 14.77
CA ASN A 101 6.63 -12.48 15.50
C ASN A 101 5.33 -12.51 14.71
N LEU A 102 4.56 -13.60 14.83
CA LEU A 102 3.28 -13.76 14.15
C LEU A 102 2.16 -13.12 15.00
N SER A 103 2.05 -11.82 14.93
CA SER A 103 1.06 -11.00 15.63
C SER A 103 0.18 -10.23 14.63
N ARG A 104 -0.99 -9.73 15.11
CA ARG A 104 -1.86 -8.90 14.26
C ARG A 104 -1.12 -7.68 13.73
N ILE A 105 -1.46 -7.23 12.55
CA ILE A 105 -0.83 -6.09 11.89
C ILE A 105 -1.86 -5.04 11.47
N LEU A 106 -3.05 -5.45 11.04
CA LEU A 106 -4.11 -4.55 10.59
C LEU A 106 -5.21 -4.34 11.62
N LEU A 107 -5.47 -5.33 12.46
CA LEU A 107 -6.52 -5.30 13.47
C LEU A 107 -5.94 -5.06 14.87
N PRO A 108 -6.74 -4.54 15.80
CA PRO A 108 -6.35 -4.44 17.21
C PRO A 108 -5.94 -5.81 17.77
N PRO A 109 -5.01 -5.88 18.71
CA PRO A 109 -4.59 -7.14 19.34
C PRO A 109 -5.75 -7.95 19.97
N THR A 110 -6.76 -7.23 20.47
CA THR A 110 -7.96 -7.78 21.12
C THR A 110 -9.03 -8.28 20.15
N TRP A 111 -8.82 -8.15 18.83
CA TRP A 111 -9.80 -8.58 17.84
C TRP A 111 -9.92 -10.11 17.84
N GLU A 112 -11.16 -10.61 17.83
CA GLU A 112 -11.46 -12.05 17.77
C GLU A 112 -11.81 -12.48 16.33
N GLY A 113 -11.26 -13.61 15.92
CA GLY A 113 -11.50 -14.18 14.59
C GLY A 113 -10.66 -13.57 13.47
N HIS A 114 -11.01 -13.89 12.23
CA HIS A 114 -10.28 -13.55 11.02
C HIS A 114 -11.25 -13.00 9.96
N PRO A 115 -11.25 -11.67 9.70
CA PRO A 115 -12.35 -11.00 8.98
C PRO A 115 -12.54 -11.42 7.54
N LEU A 116 -11.49 -11.86 6.84
CA LEU A 116 -11.62 -12.24 5.43
C LEU A 116 -12.04 -13.69 5.21
N ARG A 117 -12.20 -14.48 6.28
CA ARG A 117 -12.86 -15.79 6.18
C ARG A 117 -14.30 -15.64 5.72
N LYS A 118 -14.79 -16.56 4.88
CA LYS A 118 -16.16 -16.52 4.33
C LYS A 118 -17.24 -16.74 5.37
N ASP A 119 -16.94 -17.39 6.47
CA ASP A 119 -17.82 -17.55 7.63
C ASP A 119 -17.90 -16.33 8.55
N HIS A 120 -16.97 -15.35 8.40
CA HIS A 120 -17.02 -14.12 9.18
C HIS A 120 -18.11 -13.17 8.64
N PRO A 121 -18.94 -12.58 9.52
CA PRO A 121 -19.99 -11.64 9.12
C PRO A 121 -19.46 -10.46 8.30
N ALA A 122 -20.18 -10.07 7.27
CA ALA A 122 -19.78 -8.97 6.38
C ALA A 122 -20.58 -7.68 6.64
N ARG A 123 -21.61 -7.73 7.50
CA ARG A 123 -22.44 -6.58 7.84
C ARG A 123 -22.44 -6.34 9.34
N ALA A 124 -22.44 -5.08 9.74
CA ALA A 124 -22.58 -4.73 11.14
C ALA A 124 -23.86 -5.27 11.79
N THR A 125 -24.95 -5.46 11.00
CA THR A 125 -26.20 -6.03 11.46
C THR A 125 -26.15 -7.55 11.69
N GLU A 126 -25.11 -8.21 11.20
CA GLU A 126 -24.86 -9.65 11.39
C GLU A 126 -23.97 -9.88 12.63
N LEU A 127 -23.37 -8.82 13.18
CA LEU A 127 -22.61 -8.82 14.40
C LEU A 127 -23.51 -8.41 15.57
N GLU A 128 -23.22 -8.94 16.74
CA GLU A 128 -23.82 -8.39 17.95
C GLU A 128 -23.46 -6.91 18.11
N PRO A 129 -24.35 -6.07 18.69
CA PRO A 129 -24.04 -4.69 18.93
C PRO A 129 -22.75 -4.58 19.72
N PHE A 130 -21.80 -3.85 19.16
CA PHE A 130 -20.51 -3.63 19.82
C PHE A 130 -20.75 -2.92 21.16
N ARG A 131 -20.57 -3.64 22.24
CA ARG A 131 -20.58 -3.11 23.59
C ARG A 131 -19.21 -3.37 24.21
N MET A 132 -18.45 -2.31 24.40
CA MET A 132 -17.26 -2.41 25.19
C MET A 132 -17.61 -2.56 26.65
N THR A 133 -17.49 -3.75 27.20
CA THR A 133 -17.54 -3.95 28.64
C THR A 133 -16.32 -3.28 29.27
N LYS A 134 -16.40 -2.94 30.58
CA LYS A 134 -15.28 -2.32 31.27
C LYS A 134 -14.03 -3.22 31.24
N GLU A 135 -14.22 -4.51 31.40
CA GLU A 135 -13.15 -5.51 31.32
C GLU A 135 -12.45 -5.47 29.95
N ARG A 136 -13.23 -5.38 28.85
CA ARG A 136 -12.66 -5.28 27.51
C ARG A 136 -11.99 -3.93 27.23
N GLN A 137 -12.47 -2.85 27.85
CA GLN A 137 -11.77 -1.56 27.80
C GLN A 137 -10.44 -1.61 28.55
N ASP A 138 -10.40 -2.28 29.70
CA ASP A 138 -9.19 -2.46 30.49
C ASP A 138 -8.20 -3.37 29.73
N GLU A 139 -8.66 -4.44 29.07
CA GLU A 139 -7.86 -5.30 28.20
C GLU A 139 -7.30 -4.55 26.98
N GLU A 140 -8.09 -3.70 26.34
CA GLU A 140 -7.60 -2.85 25.24
C GLU A 140 -6.57 -1.83 25.72
N GLN A 141 -6.79 -1.22 26.87
CA GLN A 141 -5.81 -0.30 27.45
C GLN A 141 -4.50 -1.01 27.79
N GLU A 142 -4.58 -2.22 28.34
CA GLU A 142 -3.39 -3.03 28.61
C GLU A 142 -2.70 -3.49 27.31
N ALA A 143 -3.47 -3.91 26.30
CA ALA A 143 -2.93 -4.27 24.99
C ALA A 143 -2.32 -3.09 24.22
N MET A 144 -2.81 -1.87 24.47
CA MET A 144 -2.22 -0.64 23.94
C MET A 144 -1.05 -0.11 24.76
N ARG A 145 -0.80 -0.70 25.93
CA ARG A 145 0.35 -0.35 26.75
C ARG A 145 1.62 -0.71 25.99
N PHE A 146 2.42 0.31 25.76
CA PHE A 146 3.67 0.11 25.05
C PHE A 146 4.71 -0.55 25.95
N VAL A 147 5.04 -1.79 25.65
CA VAL A 147 6.14 -2.54 26.25
C VAL A 147 7.19 -2.75 25.17
N PRO A 148 8.33 -2.03 25.19
CA PRO A 148 9.31 -2.05 24.11
C PRO A 148 9.76 -3.44 23.70
N GLU A 149 9.95 -4.32 24.67
CA GLU A 149 10.41 -5.68 24.43
C GLU A 149 9.41 -6.53 23.65
N GLU A 150 8.11 -6.34 23.87
CA GLU A 150 7.04 -7.04 23.14
C GLU A 150 6.96 -6.56 21.68
N TRP A 151 7.45 -5.36 21.41
CA TRP A 151 7.54 -4.77 20.06
C TRP A 151 8.86 -5.08 19.36
N GLY A 152 9.71 -5.90 20.00
CA GLY A 152 11.01 -6.29 19.46
C GLY A 152 12.10 -5.24 19.61
N MET A 153 11.87 -4.21 20.39
CA MET A 153 12.86 -3.19 20.71
C MET A 153 13.75 -3.68 21.85
N ALA A 154 15.03 -3.87 21.59
CA ALA A 154 15.99 -4.27 22.62
C ALA A 154 16.57 -3.05 23.33
N ARG A 155 16.61 -3.09 24.67
CA ARG A 155 17.42 -2.14 25.45
C ARG A 155 18.89 -2.42 25.19
N LYS A 156 19.59 -1.46 24.59
CA LYS A 156 21.02 -1.60 24.31
C LYS A 156 21.94 -1.42 25.53
N ASN A 157 21.42 -0.81 26.64
CA ASN A 157 22.15 -0.59 27.89
C ASN A 157 21.20 -0.52 29.09
N ASP A 158 21.54 -1.23 30.19
CA ASP A 158 20.78 -1.18 31.45
C ASP A 158 20.89 0.16 32.21
N HIS A 159 21.72 1.07 31.72
CA HIS A 159 21.98 2.37 32.37
C HIS A 159 21.54 3.60 31.57
N THR A 160 20.94 3.42 30.39
CA THR A 160 20.48 4.54 29.55
C THR A 160 18.96 4.61 29.60
N GLU A 161 18.42 5.73 30.05
CA GLU A 161 16.99 6.03 29.94
C GLU A 161 16.72 6.44 28.48
N PHE A 162 16.17 5.52 27.68
CA PHE A 162 15.70 5.84 26.34
C PHE A 162 14.40 6.62 26.39
N MET A 163 14.29 7.61 25.52
CA MET A 163 13.02 8.28 25.26
C MET A 163 12.27 7.55 24.16
N PHE A 164 10.97 7.32 24.36
CA PHE A 164 10.07 6.81 23.31
C PHE A 164 9.23 7.95 22.76
N LEU A 165 9.26 8.11 21.45
CA LEU A 165 8.50 9.12 20.73
C LEU A 165 7.54 8.46 19.74
N ASN A 166 6.25 8.83 19.82
CA ASN A 166 5.26 8.42 18.83
C ASN A 166 5.13 9.48 17.73
N LEU A 167 5.44 9.11 16.50
CA LEU A 167 5.12 9.87 15.31
C LEU A 167 3.81 9.33 14.70
N GLY A 168 2.75 10.13 14.73
CA GLY A 168 1.44 9.72 14.24
C GLY A 168 0.55 9.10 15.33
N PRO A 169 -0.66 8.62 14.93
CA PRO A 169 -1.17 8.52 13.55
C PRO A 169 -1.56 9.87 12.90
N ASN A 170 -1.79 10.93 13.68
CA ASN A 170 -2.16 12.26 13.20
C ASN A 170 -0.95 13.19 13.21
N HIS A 171 0.01 12.95 12.32
CA HIS A 171 1.23 13.74 12.23
C HIS A 171 1.50 14.11 10.76
N PRO A 172 1.87 15.37 10.46
CA PRO A 172 2.08 15.81 9.07
C PRO A 172 3.13 15.01 8.30
N SER A 173 4.16 14.54 9.01
CA SER A 173 5.29 13.80 8.41
C SER A 173 5.01 12.33 8.12
N VAL A 174 3.93 11.74 8.61
CA VAL A 174 3.60 10.32 8.38
C VAL A 174 2.65 10.11 7.20
N HIS A 175 2.22 11.16 6.54
CA HIS A 175 1.44 11.15 5.30
C HIS A 175 0.25 10.19 5.33
N GLY A 176 -0.63 10.37 6.31
CA GLY A 176 -1.81 9.54 6.54
C GLY A 176 -1.88 9.03 7.98
N ALA A 177 -2.79 8.11 8.25
CA ALA A 177 -2.91 7.51 9.58
C ALA A 177 -1.90 6.36 9.72
N PHE A 178 -0.70 6.68 10.13
CA PHE A 178 0.43 5.80 10.32
C PHE A 178 1.18 6.21 11.58
N ARG A 179 1.53 5.27 12.44
CA ARG A 179 2.32 5.53 13.64
C ARG A 179 3.70 4.88 13.51
N ILE A 180 4.73 5.61 13.88
CA ILE A 180 6.06 5.06 14.08
C ILE A 180 6.42 5.29 15.54
N VAL A 181 6.72 4.24 16.28
CA VAL A 181 7.28 4.34 17.62
C VAL A 181 8.79 4.37 17.50
N LEU A 182 9.38 5.48 17.89
CA LEU A 182 10.83 5.69 17.87
C LEU A 182 11.41 5.48 19.27
N GLN A 183 12.51 4.75 19.34
CA GLN A 183 13.37 4.70 20.51
C GLN A 183 14.55 5.63 20.28
N LEU A 184 14.74 6.59 21.18
CA LEU A 184 15.74 7.64 21.05
C LEU A 184 16.77 7.56 22.18
N ASP A 185 18.04 7.75 21.81
CA ASP A 185 19.14 8.07 22.73
C ASP A 185 19.51 9.55 22.52
N GLY A 186 18.97 10.43 23.36
CA GLY A 186 18.98 11.86 23.10
C GLY A 186 18.20 12.20 21.82
N GLU A 187 18.86 12.68 20.78
CA GLU A 187 18.26 12.99 19.47
C GLU A 187 18.56 11.90 18.42
N VAL A 188 19.27 10.84 18.78
CA VAL A 188 19.64 9.77 17.86
C VAL A 188 18.57 8.68 17.90
N ILE A 189 18.05 8.33 16.73
CA ILE A 189 17.12 7.20 16.58
C ILE A 189 17.94 5.91 16.68
N VAL A 190 17.66 5.10 17.69
CA VAL A 190 18.32 3.79 17.88
C VAL A 190 17.46 2.63 17.41
N ASP A 191 16.13 2.81 17.42
CA ASP A 191 15.19 1.81 16.88
C ASP A 191 13.89 2.49 16.43
N ALA A 192 13.15 1.83 15.53
CA ALA A 192 11.89 2.31 15.01
C ALA A 192 10.96 1.14 14.69
N VAL A 193 9.74 1.19 15.24
CA VAL A 193 8.71 0.19 14.96
C VAL A 193 7.51 0.86 14.31
N PRO A 194 7.17 0.49 13.06
CA PRO A 194 5.97 0.95 12.39
C PRO A 194 4.74 0.22 12.92
N GLU A 195 3.68 0.96 13.18
CA GLU A 195 2.36 0.44 13.48
C GLU A 195 1.39 0.87 12.39
N ILE A 196 0.80 -0.09 11.70
CA ILE A 196 -0.12 0.11 10.59
C ILE A 196 -1.54 -0.34 10.99
N GLY A 197 -2.49 -0.25 10.03
CA GLY A 197 -3.87 -0.68 10.27
C GLY A 197 -4.85 0.47 10.50
N PHE A 198 -4.40 1.69 10.75
CA PHE A 198 -5.28 2.85 10.97
C PHE A 198 -6.15 3.20 9.76
N HIS A 199 -5.75 2.82 8.55
CA HIS A 199 -6.52 2.92 7.31
C HIS A 199 -7.22 1.62 6.91
N HIS A 200 -7.09 0.56 7.69
CA HIS A 200 -7.77 -0.69 7.38
C HIS A 200 -9.29 -0.52 7.51
N ARG A 201 -10.02 -0.75 6.43
CA ARG A 201 -11.46 -0.52 6.32
C ARG A 201 -12.23 -1.79 5.95
N GLY A 202 -11.57 -2.93 5.88
CA GLY A 202 -12.19 -4.18 5.42
C GLY A 202 -12.70 -4.09 3.97
N ALA A 203 -11.98 -3.39 3.09
CA ALA A 203 -12.41 -3.13 1.73
C ALA A 203 -12.68 -4.43 0.95
N GLU A 204 -11.85 -5.46 1.13
CA GLU A 204 -12.00 -6.76 0.51
C GLU A 204 -13.28 -7.47 0.97
N LYS A 205 -13.61 -7.36 2.27
CA LYS A 205 -14.83 -7.92 2.83
C LYS A 205 -16.06 -7.19 2.31
N MET A 206 -16.00 -5.86 2.21
CA MET A 206 -17.06 -5.05 1.60
C MET A 206 -17.26 -5.39 0.13
N ALA A 207 -16.18 -5.68 -0.62
CA ALA A 207 -16.24 -6.07 -2.03
C ALA A 207 -17.11 -7.31 -2.27
N GLU A 208 -17.15 -8.26 -1.33
CA GLU A 208 -17.96 -9.47 -1.44
C GLU A 208 -19.48 -9.19 -1.51
N ARG A 209 -19.92 -8.02 -1.03
CA ARG A 209 -21.32 -7.59 -0.98
C ARG A 209 -21.66 -6.51 -2.02
N GLN A 210 -20.69 -6.04 -2.79
CA GLN A 210 -20.87 -4.99 -3.77
C GLN A 210 -20.96 -5.58 -5.19
N THR A 211 -21.63 -4.84 -6.07
CA THR A 211 -21.50 -5.09 -7.51
C THR A 211 -20.17 -4.52 -8.01
N TRP A 212 -19.71 -5.00 -9.16
CA TRP A 212 -18.50 -4.48 -9.79
C TRP A 212 -18.48 -2.96 -9.94
N HIS A 213 -19.63 -2.34 -10.27
CA HIS A 213 -19.74 -0.88 -10.38
C HIS A 213 -19.80 -0.17 -9.03
N SER A 214 -20.54 -0.71 -8.08
CA SER A 214 -20.69 -0.05 -6.77
C SER A 214 -19.43 -0.13 -5.90
N TYR A 215 -18.47 -0.99 -6.28
CA TYR A 215 -17.17 -1.07 -5.62
C TYR A 215 -16.16 -0.01 -6.10
N ILE A 216 -16.34 0.57 -7.30
CA ILE A 216 -15.41 1.58 -7.85
C ILE A 216 -15.09 2.71 -6.86
N PRO A 217 -16.05 3.31 -6.12
CA PRO A 217 -15.74 4.36 -5.15
C PRO A 217 -14.76 3.96 -4.04
N TYR A 218 -14.71 2.67 -3.69
CA TYR A 218 -13.75 2.20 -2.68
C TYR A 218 -12.32 2.21 -3.21
N THR A 219 -12.15 1.99 -4.53
CA THR A 219 -10.81 1.98 -5.13
C THR A 219 -10.17 3.35 -5.18
N ASP A 220 -10.94 4.45 -5.30
CA ASP A 220 -10.42 5.82 -5.21
C ASP A 220 -9.63 6.09 -3.92
N ARG A 221 -9.95 5.36 -2.85
CA ARG A 221 -9.44 5.57 -1.51
C ARG A 221 -8.32 4.61 -1.11
N ILE A 222 -7.88 3.75 -2.02
CA ILE A 222 -6.71 2.86 -1.81
C ILE A 222 -5.46 3.73 -1.60
N ASP A 223 -5.20 4.63 -2.54
CA ASP A 223 -4.29 5.76 -2.38
C ASP A 223 -5.12 7.04 -2.52
N TYR A 224 -5.43 7.69 -1.40
CA TYR A 224 -6.30 8.86 -1.38
C TYR A 224 -5.75 10.09 -2.15
N LEU A 225 -4.47 10.09 -2.52
CA LEU A 225 -3.88 11.11 -3.39
C LEU A 225 -4.00 10.73 -4.88
N GLY A 226 -4.13 9.45 -5.17
CA GLY A 226 -4.18 8.92 -6.53
C GLY A 226 -5.56 9.00 -7.20
N GLY A 227 -6.63 9.17 -6.43
CA GLY A 227 -7.99 9.31 -6.94
C GLY A 227 -8.34 8.28 -8.02
N VAL A 228 -8.77 8.73 -9.20
CA VAL A 228 -9.17 7.84 -10.31
C VAL A 228 -8.03 7.00 -10.88
N MET A 229 -6.77 7.34 -10.60
CA MET A 229 -5.64 6.49 -10.98
C MET A 229 -5.77 5.09 -10.34
N ASN A 230 -6.33 5.00 -9.15
CA ASN A 230 -6.59 3.73 -8.47
C ASN A 230 -7.76 2.94 -9.09
N ASN A 231 -8.72 3.64 -9.73
CA ASN A 231 -9.80 2.95 -10.44
C ASN A 231 -9.28 2.20 -11.67
N LEU A 232 -8.23 2.72 -12.31
CA LEU A 232 -7.75 2.23 -13.61
C LEU A 232 -7.44 0.73 -13.60
N PRO A 233 -6.57 0.21 -12.71
CA PRO A 233 -6.25 -1.22 -12.68
C PRO A 233 -7.49 -2.07 -12.38
N TYR A 234 -8.39 -1.60 -11.52
CA TYR A 234 -9.61 -2.31 -11.18
C TYR A 234 -10.53 -2.45 -12.41
N VAL A 235 -10.90 -1.34 -13.06
CA VAL A 235 -11.81 -1.39 -14.20
C VAL A 235 -11.21 -2.15 -15.38
N MET A 236 -9.91 -2.00 -15.65
CA MET A 236 -9.20 -2.73 -16.69
C MET A 236 -9.19 -4.23 -16.44
N THR A 237 -8.99 -4.66 -15.18
CA THR A 237 -9.02 -6.08 -14.81
C THR A 237 -10.41 -6.67 -15.07
N VAL A 238 -11.47 -5.98 -14.66
CA VAL A 238 -12.86 -6.43 -14.88
C VAL A 238 -13.19 -6.48 -16.38
N GLU A 239 -12.76 -5.46 -17.15
CA GLU A 239 -12.94 -5.41 -18.58
C GLU A 239 -12.25 -6.57 -19.28
N GLN A 240 -11.01 -6.88 -18.90
CA GLN A 240 -10.27 -8.02 -19.44
C GLN A 240 -10.96 -9.35 -19.12
N MET A 241 -11.43 -9.53 -17.87
CA MET A 241 -12.15 -10.75 -17.47
C MET A 241 -13.46 -10.93 -18.23
N ALA A 242 -14.18 -9.85 -18.50
CA ALA A 242 -15.47 -9.85 -19.18
C ALA A 242 -15.36 -9.73 -20.72
N GLY A 243 -14.16 -9.54 -21.26
CA GLY A 243 -13.95 -9.33 -22.71
C GLY A 243 -14.52 -8.01 -23.25
N ILE A 244 -14.68 -7.00 -22.38
CA ILE A 244 -15.27 -5.71 -22.75
C ILE A 244 -14.23 -4.85 -23.45
N GLN A 245 -14.59 -4.34 -24.63
CA GLN A 245 -13.75 -3.41 -25.39
C GLN A 245 -14.09 -1.96 -25.03
N VAL A 246 -13.09 -1.20 -24.65
CA VAL A 246 -13.23 0.22 -24.30
C VAL A 246 -12.95 1.08 -25.53
N PRO A 247 -13.80 2.10 -25.83
CA PRO A 247 -13.55 3.04 -26.91
C PRO A 247 -12.21 3.79 -26.75
N ASP A 248 -11.50 4.06 -27.83
CA ASP A 248 -10.17 4.69 -27.78
C ASP A 248 -10.23 6.09 -27.14
N ARG A 249 -11.29 6.87 -27.43
CA ARG A 249 -11.49 8.15 -26.76
C ARG A 249 -11.51 8.02 -25.23
N ALA A 250 -12.24 7.03 -24.70
CA ALA A 250 -12.30 6.78 -23.25
C ALA A 250 -10.95 6.35 -22.66
N LYS A 251 -10.15 5.55 -23.42
CA LYS A 251 -8.78 5.18 -23.00
C LYS A 251 -7.90 6.43 -22.84
N VAL A 252 -7.92 7.33 -23.84
CA VAL A 252 -7.13 8.57 -23.79
C VAL A 252 -7.55 9.47 -22.62
N ILE A 253 -8.86 9.62 -22.40
CA ILE A 253 -9.40 10.39 -21.27
C ILE A 253 -8.95 9.80 -19.94
N ARG A 254 -9.00 8.47 -19.80
CA ARG A 254 -8.52 7.78 -18.58
C ARG A 254 -7.04 8.05 -18.32
N ILE A 255 -6.19 7.98 -19.36
CA ILE A 255 -4.75 8.27 -19.24
C ILE A 255 -4.55 9.72 -18.80
N MET A 256 -5.22 10.67 -19.45
CA MET A 256 -5.11 12.10 -19.11
C MET A 256 -5.45 12.37 -17.64
N LEU A 257 -6.58 11.87 -17.16
CA LEU A 257 -7.00 12.07 -15.77
C LEU A 257 -6.07 11.32 -14.79
N ALA A 258 -5.64 10.11 -15.12
CA ALA A 258 -4.70 9.36 -14.28
C ALA A 258 -3.37 10.13 -14.11
N GLU A 259 -2.84 10.72 -15.19
CA GLU A 259 -1.60 11.53 -15.10
C GLU A 259 -1.82 12.86 -14.36
N MET A 260 -2.98 13.48 -14.47
CA MET A 260 -3.31 14.65 -13.64
C MET A 260 -3.31 14.30 -12.15
N PHE A 261 -3.90 13.18 -11.75
CA PHE A 261 -3.85 12.70 -10.37
C PHE A 261 -2.44 12.30 -9.94
N ARG A 262 -1.64 11.75 -10.84
CA ARG A 262 -0.22 11.48 -10.57
C ARG A 262 0.55 12.77 -10.25
N ILE A 263 0.33 13.84 -11.02
CA ILE A 263 0.95 15.14 -10.75
C ILE A 263 0.47 15.69 -9.40
N ILE A 264 -0.82 15.57 -9.09
CA ILE A 264 -1.38 15.96 -7.78
C ILE A 264 -0.68 15.23 -6.64
N SER A 265 -0.51 13.91 -6.77
CA SER A 265 0.18 13.09 -5.78
C SER A 265 1.64 13.50 -5.62
N HIS A 266 2.34 13.75 -6.73
CA HIS A 266 3.74 14.20 -6.69
C HIS A 266 3.90 15.59 -6.06
N LEU A 267 2.97 16.52 -6.29
CA LEU A 267 3.01 17.83 -5.65
C LEU A 267 2.86 17.74 -4.13
N VAL A 268 1.99 16.85 -3.65
CA VAL A 268 1.86 16.59 -2.20
C VAL A 268 3.14 15.98 -1.67
N PHE A 269 3.60 14.88 -2.26
CA PHE A 269 4.84 14.20 -1.85
C PHE A 269 6.01 15.19 -1.76
N TYR A 270 6.22 15.95 -2.82
CA TYR A 270 7.35 16.87 -2.89
C TYR A 270 7.29 17.97 -1.83
N GLY A 271 6.13 18.60 -1.67
CA GLY A 271 5.93 19.66 -0.68
C GLY A 271 6.10 19.18 0.76
N THR A 272 5.50 18.04 1.10
CA THR A 272 5.55 17.48 2.46
C THR A 272 6.91 16.87 2.78
N PHE A 273 7.58 16.19 1.83
CA PHE A 273 8.93 15.68 2.04
C PHE A 273 9.93 16.81 2.34
N VAL A 274 9.87 17.91 1.59
CA VAL A 274 10.76 19.05 1.83
C VAL A 274 10.44 19.73 3.16
N GLN A 275 9.16 19.72 3.58
CA GLN A 275 8.74 20.17 4.92
C GLN A 275 9.38 19.29 6.01
N ASP A 276 9.37 17.98 5.84
CA ASP A 276 9.95 17.02 6.81
C ASP A 276 11.44 17.22 7.00
N VAL A 277 12.15 17.57 5.92
CA VAL A 277 13.58 17.93 6.02
C VAL A 277 13.82 19.36 6.50
N GLY A 278 12.76 20.08 6.93
CA GLY A 278 12.84 21.35 7.66
C GLY A 278 12.63 22.61 6.85
N GLN A 279 12.13 22.51 5.61
CA GLN A 279 11.81 23.67 4.79
C GLN A 279 10.28 23.79 4.57
N MET A 280 9.61 24.61 5.36
CA MET A 280 8.15 24.72 5.40
C MET A 280 7.52 25.35 4.14
N SER A 281 8.19 26.34 3.51
CA SER A 281 7.58 27.14 2.44
C SER A 281 7.13 26.37 1.20
N PRO A 282 7.82 25.33 0.72
CA PRO A 282 7.45 24.62 -0.50
C PRO A 282 6.05 24.02 -0.47
N VAL A 283 5.59 23.53 0.68
CA VAL A 283 4.26 22.93 0.80
C VAL A 283 3.15 23.90 0.40
N PHE A 284 3.25 25.17 0.75
CA PHE A 284 2.22 26.17 0.39
C PHE A 284 2.17 26.41 -1.12
N PHE A 285 3.31 26.41 -1.78
CA PHE A 285 3.36 26.60 -3.24
C PHE A 285 2.85 25.37 -3.98
N THR A 286 3.27 24.17 -3.58
CA THR A 286 2.84 22.92 -4.24
C THR A 286 1.33 22.69 -4.06
N PHE A 287 0.78 23.01 -2.88
CA PHE A 287 -0.66 22.91 -2.63
C PHE A 287 -1.46 23.96 -3.42
N SER A 288 -0.93 25.16 -3.58
CA SER A 288 -1.55 26.19 -4.44
C SER A 288 -1.58 25.77 -5.93
N ASP A 289 -0.50 25.15 -6.41
CA ASP A 289 -0.43 24.66 -7.80
C ASP A 289 -1.28 23.41 -8.02
N ARG A 290 -1.37 22.53 -7.00
CA ARG A 290 -2.29 21.39 -6.97
C ARG A 290 -3.75 21.83 -7.14
N GLU A 291 -4.15 22.97 -6.57
CA GLU A 291 -5.49 23.52 -6.67
C GLU A 291 -5.90 23.82 -8.12
N LYS A 292 -4.96 24.16 -8.98
CA LYS A 292 -5.24 24.38 -10.41
C LYS A 292 -5.67 23.08 -11.11
N LEU A 293 -5.05 21.96 -10.78
CA LEU A 293 -5.46 20.66 -11.29
C LEU A 293 -6.83 20.23 -10.75
N PHE A 294 -7.10 20.46 -9.47
CA PHE A 294 -8.41 20.18 -8.91
C PHE A 294 -9.54 20.92 -9.60
N ARG A 295 -9.32 22.17 -10.01
CA ARG A 295 -10.33 22.92 -10.79
C ARG A 295 -10.62 22.28 -12.14
N ILE A 296 -9.61 21.73 -12.81
CA ILE A 296 -9.78 21.00 -14.07
C ILE A 296 -10.55 19.69 -13.81
N ILE A 297 -10.14 18.92 -12.81
CA ILE A 297 -10.78 17.66 -12.45
C ILE A 297 -12.24 17.88 -12.03
N GLU A 298 -12.50 18.91 -11.23
CA GLU A 298 -13.84 19.29 -10.79
C GLU A 298 -14.73 19.69 -11.97
N ALA A 299 -14.20 20.45 -12.92
CA ALA A 299 -14.93 20.82 -14.14
C ALA A 299 -15.30 19.59 -15.01
N ILE A 300 -14.41 18.59 -15.07
CA ILE A 300 -14.62 17.36 -15.85
C ILE A 300 -15.52 16.38 -15.11
N THR A 301 -15.31 16.17 -13.81
CA THR A 301 -15.86 15.03 -13.09
C THR A 301 -16.94 15.42 -12.06
N GLY A 302 -17.04 16.68 -11.69
CA GLY A 302 -17.88 17.16 -10.59
C GLY A 302 -17.31 16.88 -9.19
N GLY A 303 -16.20 16.16 -9.08
CA GLY A 303 -15.52 15.82 -7.83
C GLY A 303 -14.06 16.30 -7.82
N ARG A 304 -13.48 16.42 -6.63
CA ARG A 304 -12.10 16.93 -6.47
C ARG A 304 -11.09 15.83 -6.22
N MET A 305 -11.24 15.07 -5.13
CA MET A 305 -10.26 14.06 -4.72
C MET A 305 -10.67 12.65 -5.10
N HIS A 306 -11.95 12.32 -4.98
CA HIS A 306 -12.48 10.97 -5.15
C HIS A 306 -13.72 10.97 -6.04
N PRO A 307 -13.54 11.28 -7.34
CA PRO A 307 -14.68 11.43 -8.24
C PRO A 307 -15.32 10.10 -8.67
N ALA A 308 -14.66 8.96 -8.43
CA ALA A 308 -15.12 7.62 -8.84
C ALA A 308 -15.63 7.62 -10.30
N TRP A 309 -14.90 8.24 -11.20
CA TRP A 309 -15.40 8.64 -12.51
C TRP A 309 -15.16 7.63 -13.62
N PHE A 310 -14.18 6.74 -13.47
CA PHE A 310 -14.00 5.64 -14.41
C PHE A 310 -15.13 4.63 -14.23
N ARG A 311 -15.55 4.04 -15.33
CA ARG A 311 -16.61 3.02 -15.38
C ARG A 311 -16.12 1.80 -16.14
N ILE A 312 -16.61 0.63 -15.82
CA ILE A 312 -16.37 -0.57 -16.62
C ILE A 312 -16.96 -0.32 -18.02
N GLY A 313 -16.11 -0.39 -19.04
CA GLY A 313 -16.44 -0.10 -20.42
C GLY A 313 -16.17 1.35 -20.87
N GLY A 314 -15.75 2.26 -19.97
CA GLY A 314 -15.46 3.64 -20.35
C GLY A 314 -15.30 4.61 -19.19
N VAL A 315 -15.93 5.77 -19.33
CA VAL A 315 -15.95 6.88 -18.38
C VAL A 315 -17.39 7.34 -18.14
N ALA A 316 -17.63 8.09 -17.06
CA ALA A 316 -18.99 8.46 -16.66
C ALA A 316 -19.67 9.39 -17.68
N HIS A 317 -18.94 10.37 -18.22
CA HIS A 317 -19.44 11.34 -19.19
C HIS A 317 -18.32 11.73 -20.15
N ASP A 318 -18.62 12.45 -21.22
CA ASP A 318 -17.63 13.09 -22.08
C ASP A 318 -17.08 14.37 -21.43
N LEU A 319 -16.02 14.92 -22.01
CA LEU A 319 -15.35 16.11 -21.52
C LEU A 319 -16.23 17.35 -21.78
N PRO A 320 -16.29 18.33 -20.84
CA PRO A 320 -17.07 19.55 -21.01
C PRO A 320 -16.43 20.50 -22.04
N GLU A 321 -17.21 21.44 -22.57
CA GLU A 321 -16.65 22.50 -23.44
C GLU A 321 -15.55 23.29 -22.71
N GLY A 322 -14.48 23.61 -23.44
CA GLY A 322 -13.37 24.43 -22.93
C GLY A 322 -12.35 23.69 -22.08
N TRP A 323 -12.48 22.38 -21.91
CA TRP A 323 -11.52 21.59 -21.16
C TRP A 323 -10.10 21.66 -21.75
N GLU A 324 -9.97 21.71 -23.07
CA GLU A 324 -8.68 21.78 -23.76
C GLU A 324 -7.89 23.02 -23.32
N LYS A 325 -8.58 24.16 -23.23
CA LYS A 325 -7.94 25.41 -22.81
C LYS A 325 -7.48 25.31 -21.35
N MET A 326 -8.28 24.75 -20.46
CA MET A 326 -7.91 24.58 -19.06
C MET A 326 -6.68 23.71 -18.91
N VAL A 327 -6.61 22.62 -19.66
CA VAL A 327 -5.45 21.69 -19.66
C VAL A 327 -4.23 22.37 -20.26
N GLN A 328 -4.38 23.08 -21.39
CA GLN A 328 -3.28 23.79 -22.03
C GLN A 328 -2.71 24.88 -21.13
N ASP A 329 -3.57 25.70 -20.50
CA ASP A 329 -3.15 26.73 -19.56
C ASP A 329 -2.31 26.13 -18.39
N PHE A 330 -2.66 24.92 -17.93
CA PHE A 330 -1.89 24.22 -16.90
C PHE A 330 -0.55 23.68 -17.44
N VAL A 331 -0.56 23.09 -18.62
CA VAL A 331 0.65 22.55 -19.28
C VAL A 331 1.67 23.67 -19.52
N ASP A 332 1.22 24.85 -19.94
CA ASP A 332 2.08 26.01 -20.16
C ASP A 332 2.60 26.63 -18.85
N PHE A 333 1.83 26.49 -17.78
CA PHE A 333 2.18 27.01 -16.46
C PHE A 333 3.22 26.14 -15.73
N MET A 334 3.09 24.81 -15.78
CA MET A 334 3.80 23.89 -14.90
C MET A 334 5.33 23.88 -15.10
N PRO A 335 5.92 23.97 -16.32
CA PRO A 335 7.36 23.95 -16.50
C PRO A 335 8.09 25.06 -15.72
N LYS A 336 7.53 26.27 -15.70
CA LYS A 336 8.08 27.40 -14.93
C LYS A 336 8.02 27.14 -13.41
N ARG A 337 7.02 26.40 -12.96
CA ARG A 337 6.89 26.00 -11.56
C ARG A 337 7.91 24.94 -11.17
N LEU A 338 8.19 23.98 -12.05
CA LEU A 338 9.22 22.97 -11.84
C LEU A 338 10.60 23.62 -11.68
N ASP A 339 10.96 24.60 -12.55
CA ASP A 339 12.18 25.37 -12.40
C ASP A 339 12.26 26.12 -11.05
N HIS A 340 11.11 26.65 -10.60
CA HIS A 340 11.03 27.31 -9.29
C HIS A 340 11.25 26.30 -8.16
N TYR A 341 10.64 25.11 -8.22
CA TYR A 341 10.81 24.07 -7.21
C TYR A 341 12.24 23.56 -7.16
N ASP A 342 12.87 23.35 -8.32
CA ASP A 342 14.26 22.94 -8.37
C ASP A 342 15.16 23.95 -7.63
N LYS A 343 15.02 25.24 -7.93
CA LYS A 343 15.80 26.30 -7.27
C LYS A 343 15.50 26.42 -5.79
N MET A 344 14.24 26.32 -5.40
CA MET A 344 13.82 26.51 -4.02
C MET A 344 14.19 25.34 -3.12
N CYS A 345 14.10 24.10 -3.62
CA CYS A 345 14.24 22.87 -2.85
C CYS A 345 15.54 22.14 -3.19
N MET A 346 15.70 21.67 -4.43
CA MET A 346 16.83 20.80 -4.80
C MET A 346 18.17 21.53 -4.74
N GLN A 347 18.20 22.81 -5.06
CA GLN A 347 19.40 23.65 -4.97
C GLN A 347 19.63 24.26 -3.58
N ASN A 348 18.69 24.07 -2.65
CA ASN A 348 18.81 24.57 -1.29
C ASN A 348 19.86 23.78 -0.50
N SER A 349 20.79 24.49 0.14
CA SER A 349 21.89 23.88 0.89
C SER A 349 21.40 23.08 2.12
N ILE A 350 20.35 23.54 2.79
CA ILE A 350 19.80 22.85 3.96
C ILE A 350 19.22 21.50 3.52
N VAL A 351 18.41 21.49 2.46
CA VAL A 351 17.83 20.25 1.92
C VAL A 351 18.94 19.30 1.48
N LYS A 352 19.93 19.79 0.73
CA LYS A 352 21.07 18.98 0.29
C LYS A 352 21.81 18.35 1.48
N ASN A 353 22.16 19.14 2.49
CA ASN A 353 22.92 18.65 3.64
C ASN A 353 22.15 17.65 4.50
N ARG A 354 20.81 17.65 4.41
CA ARG A 354 19.95 16.71 5.16
C ARG A 354 19.55 15.48 4.36
N CYS A 355 19.80 15.46 3.05
CA CYS A 355 19.40 14.36 2.18
C CYS A 355 20.59 13.60 1.58
N VAL A 356 21.72 14.28 1.31
CA VAL A 356 22.88 13.64 0.69
C VAL A 356 23.50 12.65 1.67
N ASP A 357 23.73 11.44 1.19
CA ASP A 357 24.33 10.32 1.95
C ASP A 357 23.51 9.85 3.16
N ILE A 358 22.20 10.16 3.19
CA ILE A 358 21.29 9.73 4.24
C ILE A 358 20.19 8.86 3.66
N GLY A 359 19.87 7.73 4.33
CA GLY A 359 18.84 6.81 3.91
C GLY A 359 19.14 6.06 2.61
N ILE A 360 20.42 5.85 2.34
CA ILE A 360 20.86 5.08 1.16
C ILE A 360 20.52 3.60 1.38
N PHE A 361 19.96 2.99 0.35
CA PHE A 361 19.76 1.54 0.28
C PHE A 361 20.22 1.02 -1.08
N THR A 362 20.66 -0.22 -1.09
CA THR A 362 21.17 -0.89 -2.29
C THR A 362 20.03 -1.44 -3.14
N LYS A 363 20.37 -1.84 -4.36
CA LYS A 363 19.43 -2.53 -5.25
C LYS A 363 18.95 -3.85 -4.65
N GLU A 364 19.82 -4.60 -4.03
CA GLU A 364 19.54 -5.87 -3.37
C GLU A 364 18.59 -5.67 -2.20
N GLU A 365 18.82 -4.69 -1.35
CA GLU A 365 17.92 -4.31 -0.26
C GLU A 365 16.56 -3.86 -0.79
N ALA A 366 16.51 -3.10 -1.89
CA ALA A 366 15.25 -2.72 -2.52
C ALA A 366 14.44 -3.94 -2.97
N PHE A 367 15.08 -4.96 -3.52
CA PHE A 367 14.40 -6.20 -3.91
C PHE A 367 13.95 -7.03 -2.71
N ASP A 368 14.77 -7.13 -1.68
CA ASP A 368 14.47 -7.90 -0.48
C ASP A 368 13.32 -7.29 0.34
N TRP A 369 13.19 -5.98 0.33
CA TRP A 369 12.15 -5.26 1.05
C TRP A 369 10.95 -4.84 0.18
N GLY A 370 10.93 -5.20 -1.10
CA GLY A 370 9.80 -4.94 -1.99
C GLY A 370 9.64 -3.48 -2.40
N VAL A 371 10.74 -2.70 -2.45
CA VAL A 371 10.72 -1.29 -2.87
C VAL A 371 10.47 -1.20 -4.37
N THR A 372 9.51 -0.37 -4.77
CA THR A 372 9.13 -0.14 -6.17
C THR A 372 9.14 1.35 -6.53
N GLY A 373 8.80 1.66 -7.77
CA GLY A 373 8.63 3.04 -8.24
C GLY A 373 9.91 3.88 -8.21
N PRO A 374 9.83 5.17 -7.81
CA PRO A 374 10.97 6.07 -7.77
C PRO A 374 12.12 5.58 -6.88
N GLY A 375 11.80 4.95 -5.74
CA GLY A 375 12.81 4.37 -4.84
C GLY A 375 13.64 3.29 -5.52
N LEU A 376 12.99 2.34 -6.20
CA LEU A 376 13.70 1.31 -6.95
C LEU A 376 14.54 1.90 -8.10
N ARG A 377 14.00 2.86 -8.84
CA ARG A 377 14.76 3.52 -9.91
C ARG A 377 15.98 4.31 -9.39
N ALA A 378 15.89 4.87 -8.19
CA ALA A 378 17.01 5.54 -7.54
C ALA A 378 18.20 4.60 -7.27
N THR A 379 17.98 3.30 -7.13
CA THR A 379 19.04 2.29 -7.02
C THR A 379 19.70 1.91 -8.35
N GLY A 380 19.27 2.52 -9.47
CA GLY A 380 19.80 2.25 -10.81
C GLY A 380 19.07 1.14 -11.59
N VAL A 381 17.94 0.65 -11.07
CA VAL A 381 17.10 -0.31 -11.80
C VAL A 381 16.23 0.44 -12.81
N ASP A 382 16.50 0.24 -14.10
CA ASP A 382 15.69 0.81 -15.20
C ASP A 382 14.41 0.00 -15.42
N PHE A 383 13.44 0.17 -14.53
CA PHE A 383 12.15 -0.49 -14.62
C PHE A 383 11.00 0.49 -14.33
N ASP A 384 10.02 0.49 -15.21
CA ASP A 384 8.80 1.27 -15.05
C ASP A 384 7.58 0.45 -15.53
N TRP A 385 6.58 0.30 -14.66
CA TRP A 385 5.33 -0.41 -14.97
C TRP A 385 4.52 0.19 -16.12
N ARG A 386 4.86 1.40 -16.55
CA ARG A 386 4.20 2.11 -17.65
C ARG A 386 4.80 1.82 -19.03
N LYS A 387 5.94 1.15 -19.08
CA LYS A 387 6.64 0.79 -20.32
C LYS A 387 6.24 -0.57 -20.86
#